data_17896134895bb234df8b6efcc1aa4adf
#
_entry.id   17896134895bb234df8b6efcc1aa4adf
#
_cell.length_a   1.000
_cell.length_b   1.000
_cell.length_c   1.000
_cell.angle_alpha   90.00
_cell.angle_beta   90.00
_cell.angle_gamma   90.00
#
_symmetry.space_group_name_H-M   'P 1'
#
loop_
_entity.id
_entity.type
_entity.pdbx_description
1 polymer ?
#
loop_
_entity_poly.entity_id
_entity_poly.type
_entity_poly.pdbx_seq_one_letter_code
_entity_poly.pdbx_strand_id
1 'polypeptide(L)'
;MNGVLLITGGTGSFGNAVLRRFLDSDLSEIRIFSRDEKKQDDMRKRYNSAKLKFYIGDVRDMRSVAAAMRGVDYVFHAAALKQVPSCEFH
;
A
#
# COMPACT_ATOMS: atom_id res chain seq x y z
N MET A 1 -10.80 3.77 -12.88
CA MET A 1 -10.54 2.99 -11.65
C MET A 1 -10.77 3.91 -10.44
N ASN A 2 -11.87 3.69 -9.74
CA ASN A 2 -12.08 4.43 -8.50
C ASN A 2 -12.12 3.41 -7.36
N GLY A 3 -12.20 3.90 -6.12
CA GLY A 3 -12.23 3.05 -4.95
C GLY A 3 -10.97 3.17 -4.12
N VAL A 4 -10.68 2.13 -3.34
CA VAL A 4 -9.59 2.13 -2.39
C VAL A 4 -8.58 1.05 -2.77
N LEU A 5 -7.32 1.46 -2.91
CA LEU A 5 -6.21 0.55 -3.20
C LEU A 5 -5.36 0.37 -1.95
N LEU A 6 -5.04 -0.88 -1.61
CA LEU A 6 -4.10 -1.19 -0.53
C LEU A 6 -2.81 -1.71 -1.15
N ILE A 7 -1.68 -1.16 -0.73
CA ILE A 7 -0.37 -1.61 -1.15
C ILE A 7 0.34 -2.18 0.08
N THR A 8 0.58 -3.49 0.10
CA THR A 8 1.35 -4.11 1.18
C THR A 8 2.83 -4.06 0.82
N GLY A 9 3.68 -3.83 1.83
CA GLY A 9 5.09 -3.61 1.58
C GLY A 9 5.33 -2.32 0.81
N GLY A 10 4.44 -1.36 1.00
CA GLY A 10 4.37 -0.18 0.16
C GLY A 10 5.51 0.82 0.32
N THR A 11 6.35 0.65 1.34
CA THR A 11 7.45 1.59 1.56
C THR A 11 8.73 1.21 0.83
N GLY A 12 8.76 0.04 0.19
CA GLY A 12 9.91 -0.35 -0.61
C GLY A 12 9.92 0.33 -1.96
N SER A 13 10.95 0.07 -2.76
CA SER A 13 11.09 0.72 -4.06
C SER A 13 9.95 0.35 -5.00
N PHE A 14 9.51 -0.91 -4.96
CA PHE A 14 8.43 -1.34 -5.83
C PHE A 14 7.10 -0.74 -5.39
N GLY A 15 6.85 -0.70 -4.08
CA GLY A 15 5.64 -0.05 -3.56
C GLY A 15 5.59 1.43 -3.91
N ASN A 16 6.73 2.11 -3.85
CA ASN A 16 6.80 3.51 -4.26
C ASN A 16 6.47 3.68 -5.74
N ALA A 17 6.96 2.76 -6.57
CA ALA A 17 6.68 2.82 -8.01
C ALA A 17 5.19 2.66 -8.28
N VAL A 18 4.55 1.72 -7.58
CA VAL A 18 3.11 1.50 -7.73
C VAL A 18 2.35 2.74 -7.27
N LEU A 19 2.74 3.30 -6.14
CA LEU A 19 2.09 4.51 -5.63
C LEU A 19 2.16 5.65 -6.64
N ARG A 20 3.35 5.90 -7.20
CA ARG A 20 3.50 6.98 -8.17
C ARG A 20 2.61 6.79 -9.37
N ARG A 21 2.44 5.54 -9.80
CA ARG A 21 1.61 5.24 -10.96
C ARG A 21 0.14 5.57 -10.71
N PHE A 22 -0.34 5.33 -9.50
CA PHE A 22 -1.77 5.49 -9.21
C PHE A 22 -2.14 6.75 -8.45
N LEU A 23 -1.15 7.55 -8.08
CA LEU A 23 -1.40 8.73 -7.27
C LEU A 23 -2.34 9.72 -7.95
N ASP A 24 -2.19 9.88 -9.26
CA ASP A 24 -3.00 10.82 -10.03
C ASP A 24 -4.22 10.16 -10.66
N SER A 25 -4.50 8.91 -10.31
CA SER A 25 -5.67 8.21 -10.81
C SER A 25 -6.93 8.71 -10.09
N ASP A 26 -8.08 8.19 -10.48
CA ASP A 26 -9.33 8.54 -9.84
C ASP A 26 -9.65 7.67 -8.62
N LEU A 27 -8.65 6.99 -8.07
CA LEU A 27 -8.81 6.30 -6.79
C LEU A 27 -9.14 7.33 -5.70
N SER A 28 -10.06 6.96 -4.82
CA SER A 28 -10.42 7.84 -3.73
C SER A 28 -9.42 7.79 -2.58
N GLU A 29 -8.74 6.64 -2.43
CA GLU A 29 -7.81 6.46 -1.32
C GLU A 29 -6.78 5.42 -1.70
N ILE A 30 -5.55 5.62 -1.25
CA ILE A 30 -4.47 4.65 -1.39
C ILE A 30 -3.91 4.40 -0.01
N ARG A 31 -3.95 3.15 0.45
CA ARG A 31 -3.47 2.76 1.75
C ARG A 31 -2.12 2.08 1.62
N ILE A 32 -1.16 2.56 2.42
CA ILE A 32 0.18 1.99 2.47
C ILE A 32 0.28 1.17 3.74
N PHE A 33 0.58 -0.12 3.61
CA PHE A 33 0.69 -1.03 4.73
C PHE A 33 2.11 -1.55 4.79
N SER A 34 2.80 -1.33 5.90
CA SER A 34 4.15 -1.81 6.08
C SER A 34 4.52 -1.78 7.56
N ARG A 35 5.66 -2.39 7.89
CA ARG A 35 6.16 -2.37 9.26
C ARG A 35 7.06 -1.18 9.55
N ASP A 36 7.47 -0.45 8.52
CA ASP A 36 8.51 0.58 8.66
C ASP A 36 7.88 1.96 8.81
N GLU A 37 7.73 2.38 10.04
CA GLU A 37 7.11 3.65 10.37
C GLU A 37 7.90 4.84 9.82
N LYS A 38 9.24 4.74 9.86
CA LYS A 38 10.07 5.83 9.38
C LYS A 38 9.90 6.04 7.88
N LYS A 39 9.89 4.95 7.13
CA LYS A 39 9.70 5.05 5.67
C LYS A 39 8.32 5.56 5.33
N GLN A 40 7.32 5.20 6.12
CA GLN A 40 5.97 5.75 5.92
C GLN A 40 5.94 7.26 6.14
N ASP A 41 6.65 7.71 7.16
CA ASP A 41 6.72 9.14 7.44
C ASP A 41 7.41 9.89 6.29
N ASP A 42 8.48 9.31 5.76
CA ASP A 42 9.17 9.89 4.61
C ASP A 42 8.24 9.97 3.40
N MET A 43 7.45 8.93 3.17
CA MET A 43 6.50 8.91 2.05
C MET A 43 5.41 9.96 2.25
N ARG A 44 4.93 10.10 3.47
CA ARG A 44 3.89 11.08 3.77
C ARG A 44 4.36 12.48 3.41
N LYS A 45 5.60 12.78 3.76
CA LYS A 45 6.18 14.10 3.48
C LYS A 45 6.48 14.28 2.01
N ARG A 46 6.96 13.22 1.36
CA ARG A 46 7.36 13.29 -0.04
C ARG A 46 6.16 13.52 -0.97
N TYR A 47 5.09 12.77 -0.75
CA TYR A 47 3.95 12.82 -1.66
C TYR A 47 2.90 13.82 -1.23
N ASN A 48 2.75 14.02 0.06
CA ASN A 48 1.88 15.03 0.65
C ASN A 48 0.49 15.06 -0.02
N SER A 49 -0.15 13.89 -0.07
CA SER A 49 -1.44 13.75 -0.73
C SER A 49 -2.50 13.35 0.28
N ALA A 50 -3.65 14.00 0.22
CA ALA A 50 -4.79 13.66 1.08
C ALA A 50 -5.33 12.28 0.77
N LYS A 51 -5.01 11.73 -0.39
CA LYS A 51 -5.45 10.42 -0.83
C LYS A 51 -4.75 9.30 -0.05
N LEU A 52 -3.56 9.58 0.50
CA LEU A 52 -2.75 8.57 1.17
C LEU A 52 -3.16 8.36 2.61
N LYS A 53 -3.28 7.10 2.99
CA LYS A 53 -3.50 6.68 4.37
C LYS A 53 -2.43 5.64 4.71
N PHE A 54 -1.94 5.68 5.93
CA PHE A 54 -0.83 4.82 6.34
C PHE A 54 -1.24 3.92 7.48
N TYR A 55 -0.92 2.62 7.33
CA TYR A 55 -1.21 1.62 8.34
C TYR A 55 0.08 0.89 8.69
N ILE A 56 0.39 0.85 9.98
CA ILE A 56 1.57 0.14 10.47
C ILE A 56 1.13 -1.27 10.86
N GLY A 57 1.79 -2.26 10.30
CA GLY A 57 1.47 -3.64 10.65
C GLY A 57 2.29 -4.64 9.87
N ASP A 58 2.07 -5.90 10.20
CA ASP A 58 2.78 -7.03 9.60
C ASP A 58 1.76 -7.88 8.86
N VAL A 59 2.07 -8.25 7.60
CA VAL A 59 1.15 -9.09 6.82
C VAL A 59 0.89 -10.43 7.46
N ARG A 60 1.75 -10.87 8.39
CA ARG A 60 1.55 -12.10 9.12
C ARG A 60 0.57 -11.94 10.29
N ASP A 61 0.23 -10.73 10.64
CA ASP A 61 -0.71 -10.44 11.71
C ASP A 61 -2.08 -10.16 11.11
N MET A 62 -2.98 -11.13 11.28
CA MET A 62 -4.31 -11.04 10.67
C MET A 62 -5.09 -9.83 11.16
N ARG A 63 -4.89 -9.41 12.38
CA ARG A 63 -5.62 -8.25 12.90
C ARG A 63 -5.18 -6.97 12.18
N SER A 64 -3.88 -6.81 11.99
CA SER A 64 -3.35 -5.66 11.27
C SER A 64 -3.89 -5.63 9.84
N VAL A 65 -3.86 -6.79 9.18
CA VAL A 65 -4.33 -6.90 7.82
C VAL A 65 -5.81 -6.60 7.72
N ALA A 66 -6.60 -7.17 8.63
CA ALA A 66 -8.05 -6.97 8.61
C ALA A 66 -8.40 -5.48 8.75
N ALA A 67 -7.71 -4.79 9.63
CA ALA A 67 -7.96 -3.37 9.84
C ALA A 67 -7.65 -2.56 8.56
N ALA A 68 -6.54 -2.89 7.90
CA ALA A 68 -6.13 -2.19 6.69
C ALA A 68 -6.98 -2.55 5.48
N MET A 69 -7.63 -3.70 5.52
CA MET A 69 -8.43 -4.20 4.40
C MET A 69 -9.86 -3.69 4.38
N ARG A 70 -10.31 -3.09 5.45
CA ARG A 70 -11.71 -2.69 5.53
C ARG A 70 -12.07 -1.68 4.45
N GLY A 71 -12.99 -2.04 3.59
CA GLY A 71 -13.44 -1.15 2.51
C GLY A 71 -12.50 -1.09 1.33
N VAL A 72 -11.51 -1.97 1.25
CA VAL A 72 -10.54 -1.99 0.16
C VAL A 72 -11.13 -2.67 -1.06
N ASP A 73 -10.91 -2.08 -2.22
CA ASP A 73 -11.39 -2.62 -3.49
C ASP A 73 -10.29 -3.36 -4.25
N TYR A 74 -9.04 -2.92 -4.10
CA TYR A 74 -7.90 -3.49 -4.83
C TYR A 74 -6.73 -3.69 -3.90
N VAL A 75 -5.99 -4.78 -4.08
CA VAL A 75 -4.79 -5.05 -3.28
C VAL A 75 -3.61 -5.30 -4.20
N PHE A 76 -2.50 -4.67 -3.88
CA PHE A 76 -1.23 -4.89 -4.55
C PHE A 76 -0.20 -5.33 -3.52
N HIS A 77 0.29 -6.57 -3.64
CA HIS A 77 1.25 -7.14 -2.70
C HIS A 77 2.68 -6.89 -3.17
N ALA A 78 3.19 -5.71 -2.89
CA ALA A 78 4.54 -5.36 -3.33
C ALA A 78 5.60 -6.24 -2.67
N ALA A 79 5.38 -6.58 -1.41
CA ALA A 79 6.35 -7.37 -0.68
C ALA A 79 6.53 -8.77 -1.27
N ALA A 80 5.47 -9.34 -1.84
CA ALA A 80 5.51 -10.69 -2.37
C ALA A 80 6.28 -10.80 -3.68
N LEU A 81 6.39 -9.72 -4.41
CA LEU A 81 7.00 -9.75 -5.73
C LEU A 81 8.48 -10.07 -5.71
N LYS A 82 9.12 -9.87 -4.57
CA LYS A 82 10.56 -10.10 -4.48
C LYS A 82 10.91 -11.56 -4.39
N GLN A 83 9.97 -12.42 -4.05
CA GLN A 83 10.27 -13.79 -3.70
C GLN A 83 9.45 -14.81 -4.47
N VAL A 84 8.35 -14.40 -5.03
CA VAL A 84 7.42 -15.31 -5.68
C VAL A 84 7.50 -15.11 -7.17
N PRO A 85 7.95 -16.15 -7.92
CA PRO A 85 8.05 -16.02 -9.36
C PRO A 85 6.72 -15.74 -10.02
N SER A 86 5.66 -16.35 -9.54
CA SER A 86 4.34 -16.05 -10.06
C SER A 86 3.64 -15.14 -9.09
N CYS A 87 3.28 -13.98 -9.53
CA CYS A 87 2.63 -12.99 -8.69
C CYS A 87 1.19 -12.89 -9.06
N GLU A 88 0.35 -12.85 -8.05
CA GLU A 88 -1.07 -12.75 -8.27
C GLU A 88 -1.59 -11.47 -7.70
N PHE A 89 -2.44 -10.81 -8.45
CA PHE A 89 -3.02 -9.54 -8.05
C PHE A 89 -4.52 -9.67 -8.03
N HIS A 90 -5.10 -9.24 -6.97
CA HIS A 90 -6.52 -9.36 -6.78
C HIS A 90 -7.12 -8.05 -6.30
#